data_981052093550a7815aa15cd6fdf82842
#
_entry.id   981052093550a7815aa15cd6fdf82842
#
_cell.length_a   1.000
_cell.length_b   1.000
_cell.length_c   1.000
_cell.angle_alpha   90.00
_cell.angle_beta   90.00
_cell.angle_gamma   90.00
#
_symmetry.space_group_name_H-M   'P 1'
#
loop_
_entity.id
_entity.type
_entity.pdbx_description
1 polymer ?
#
loop_
_entity_poly.entity_id
_entity_poly.type
_entity_poly.pdbx_seq_one_letter_code
_entity_poly.pdbx_strand_id
1 'polypeptide(L)'
;ELDYMFYDIPSQASFLWNYQIKKMYLRYFLWQFAGKGDSGDPFVASVGASSDEDGVDWRQFGLPIALIMGLIGIGYHFRKNKQDAFSLLILFLMTGIAIIFYLNQDAPQPRERDYAYVASFMTFSIWIGLGIYSFINFITDSLLEKSIKLKSSYFMIGLFILFMPTRMLIANYHEHDRTGNYIAWDMAYNMLQTCEPNSILFTNGDNDTFPLWYLQEVEQIRTDVVVANLSLLNTTWYVEQLRERYKDNPFIKMSDKEIQSLDFKRWESKKISINAPKDSNNEIGKIEWELNPTYLGVALRTPVSYTHLRAHETSK
;
A
#
# COMPACT_ATOMS: atom_id res chain seq x y z
N GLU A 1 -6.88 -24.11 1.50
CA GLU A 1 -7.66 -23.20 0.62
C GLU A 1 -6.79 -22.53 -0.46
N LEU A 2 -5.50 -22.29 -0.26
CA LEU A 2 -4.60 -21.69 -1.25
C LEU A 2 -4.22 -22.65 -2.40
N ASP A 3 -4.16 -23.94 -2.14
CA ASP A 3 -3.77 -24.95 -3.13
C ASP A 3 -4.75 -25.11 -4.30
N TYR A 4 -6.01 -24.71 -4.14
CA TYR A 4 -7.02 -24.77 -5.20
C TYR A 4 -6.89 -23.66 -6.24
N MET A 5 -6.13 -22.60 -5.95
CA MET A 5 -6.10 -21.42 -6.83
C MET A 5 -5.16 -21.54 -8.02
N PHE A 6 -4.25 -22.52 -8.03
CA PHE A 6 -3.15 -22.51 -9.00
C PHE A 6 -3.26 -23.56 -10.13
N TYR A 7 -4.17 -24.50 -10.06
CA TYR A 7 -4.16 -25.65 -10.99
C TYR A 7 -5.36 -25.81 -11.92
N ASP A 8 -6.41 -24.99 -11.77
CA ASP A 8 -7.62 -25.12 -12.58
C ASP A 8 -8.03 -23.78 -13.21
N ILE A 9 -8.34 -23.77 -14.54
CA ILE A 9 -8.77 -22.56 -15.26
C ILE A 9 -10.01 -21.91 -14.64
N PRO A 10 -11.06 -22.61 -14.21
CA PRO A 10 -12.20 -22.03 -13.52
C PRO A 10 -11.81 -21.35 -12.21
N SER A 11 -10.87 -21.90 -11.44
CA SER A 11 -10.40 -21.28 -10.21
C SER A 11 -9.54 -20.04 -10.48
N GLN A 12 -8.72 -20.02 -11.51
CA GLN A 12 -7.97 -18.87 -11.99
C GLN A 12 -8.89 -17.72 -12.43
N ALA A 13 -9.92 -18.04 -13.21
CA ALA A 13 -10.93 -17.06 -13.65
C ALA A 13 -11.73 -16.50 -12.46
N SER A 14 -12.06 -17.35 -11.50
CA SER A 14 -12.72 -16.94 -10.25
C SER A 14 -11.83 -16.05 -9.40
N PHE A 15 -10.53 -16.35 -9.28
CA PHE A 15 -9.56 -15.52 -8.59
C PHE A 15 -9.40 -14.16 -9.26
N LEU A 16 -9.22 -14.14 -10.58
CA LEU A 16 -9.13 -12.90 -11.35
C LEU A 16 -10.35 -12.00 -11.11
N TRP A 17 -11.56 -12.57 -11.20
CA TRP A 17 -12.78 -11.77 -11.04
C TRP A 17 -13.04 -11.34 -9.59
N ASN A 18 -13.08 -12.30 -8.66
CA ASN A 18 -13.51 -12.04 -7.30
C ASN A 18 -12.45 -11.32 -6.46
N TYR A 19 -11.18 -11.65 -6.67
CA TYR A 19 -10.10 -11.04 -5.91
C TYR A 19 -9.48 -9.86 -6.67
N GLN A 20 -8.91 -10.10 -7.83
CA GLN A 20 -8.11 -9.06 -8.50
C GLN A 20 -8.96 -7.93 -9.09
N ILE A 21 -10.08 -8.21 -9.76
CA ILE A 21 -10.93 -7.17 -10.34
C ILE A 21 -11.88 -6.60 -9.26
N LYS A 22 -12.65 -7.44 -8.60
CA LYS A 22 -13.70 -7.00 -7.68
C LYS A 22 -13.11 -6.40 -6.41
N LYS A 23 -12.21 -7.11 -5.72
CA LYS A 23 -11.62 -6.67 -4.46
C LYS A 23 -10.54 -5.63 -4.66
N MET A 24 -9.59 -5.84 -5.58
CA MET A 24 -8.41 -4.99 -5.71
C MET A 24 -8.58 -3.80 -6.65
N TYR A 25 -9.70 -3.69 -7.40
CA TYR A 25 -9.95 -2.52 -8.24
C TYR A 25 -11.34 -1.90 -8.04
N LEU A 26 -12.43 -2.67 -8.24
CA LEU A 26 -13.78 -2.10 -8.16
C LEU A 26 -14.10 -1.58 -6.75
N ARG A 27 -13.66 -2.29 -5.71
CA ARG A 27 -13.79 -1.84 -4.33
C ARG A 27 -13.10 -0.50 -4.13
N TYR A 28 -11.85 -0.38 -4.53
CA TYR A 28 -11.09 0.88 -4.41
C TYR A 28 -11.73 2.01 -5.24
N PHE A 29 -12.19 1.70 -6.45
CA PHE A 29 -12.90 2.67 -7.28
C PHE A 29 -14.16 3.19 -6.60
N LEU A 30 -14.96 2.31 -6.02
CA LEU A 30 -16.17 2.71 -5.28
C LEU A 30 -15.84 3.48 -4.00
N TRP A 31 -14.78 3.11 -3.30
CA TRP A 31 -14.33 3.87 -2.14
C TRP A 31 -13.97 5.32 -2.47
N GLN A 32 -13.36 5.56 -3.62
CA GLN A 32 -13.00 6.91 -4.04
C GLN A 32 -14.19 7.77 -4.44
N PHE A 33 -15.21 7.18 -5.05
CA PHE A 33 -16.29 7.95 -5.67
C PHE A 33 -17.68 7.76 -5.05
N ALA A 34 -17.84 6.77 -4.21
CA ALA A 34 -19.09 6.51 -3.49
C ALA A 34 -18.94 6.58 -1.96
N GLY A 35 -17.74 6.28 -1.46
CA GLY A 35 -17.40 6.35 -0.04
C GLY A 35 -16.91 5.00 0.52
N LYS A 36 -15.97 5.07 1.44
CA LYS A 36 -15.39 3.89 2.09
C LYS A 36 -16.25 3.48 3.25
N GLY A 37 -16.64 2.19 3.33
CA GLY A 37 -17.25 1.61 4.51
C GLY A 37 -16.23 1.41 5.63
N ASP A 38 -16.73 1.38 6.86
CA ASP A 38 -15.93 1.01 8.02
C ASP A 38 -15.67 -0.49 7.98
N SER A 39 -14.42 -0.89 7.74
CA SER A 39 -14.05 -2.29 7.62
C SER A 39 -13.19 -2.71 8.80
N GLY A 40 -13.70 -3.65 9.58
CA GLY A 40 -12.90 -4.33 10.61
C GLY A 40 -11.84 -5.25 10.02
N ASP A 41 -12.02 -5.76 8.81
CA ASP A 41 -11.07 -6.62 8.10
C ASP A 41 -10.79 -6.09 6.68
N PRO A 42 -9.55 -5.61 6.40
CA PRO A 42 -9.18 -5.13 5.08
C PRO A 42 -9.16 -6.20 4.00
N PHE A 43 -9.31 -7.47 4.36
CA PHE A 43 -9.28 -8.61 3.43
C PHE A 43 -10.67 -9.13 3.04
N VAL A 44 -11.72 -8.72 3.74
CA VAL A 44 -13.10 -9.10 3.40
C VAL A 44 -13.60 -8.25 2.26
N ALA A 45 -13.93 -8.85 1.15
CA ALA A 45 -14.42 -8.18 -0.05
C ALA A 45 -15.92 -8.27 -0.16
N SER A 46 -16.64 -7.26 0.23
CA SER A 46 -18.01 -7.07 -0.23
C SER A 46 -18.09 -5.79 -1.06
N VAL A 47 -18.21 -5.92 -2.35
CA VAL A 47 -18.67 -4.84 -3.21
C VAL A 47 -20.18 -4.90 -3.21
N GLY A 48 -20.80 -4.21 -2.33
CA GLY A 48 -22.25 -4.14 -2.26
C GLY A 48 -22.76 -4.05 -0.84
N ALA A 49 -23.76 -3.47 -0.74
CA ALA A 49 -24.77 -3.06 0.21
C ALA A 49 -24.89 -3.73 1.60
N SER A 50 -24.06 -4.59 2.01
CA SER A 50 -24.07 -5.09 3.38
C SER A 50 -22.96 -4.42 4.18
N SER A 51 -23.24 -3.32 4.54
CA SER A 51 -23.16 -2.59 5.77
C SER A 51 -21.87 -2.54 6.58
N ASP A 52 -21.20 -3.52 6.98
CA ASP A 52 -20.34 -3.39 8.15
C ASP A 52 -18.89 -3.80 7.87
N GLU A 53 -18.65 -4.20 6.64
CA GLU A 53 -17.32 -4.71 6.30
C GLU A 53 -16.85 -4.01 5.02
N ASP A 54 -16.04 -4.05 4.29
CA ASP A 54 -15.42 -3.52 3.08
C ASP A 54 -16.34 -2.87 2.00
N GLY A 55 -17.59 -2.61 2.27
CA GLY A 55 -18.55 -2.02 1.35
C GLY A 55 -18.52 -0.50 1.29
N VAL A 56 -19.53 0.06 0.65
CA VAL A 56 -19.81 1.51 0.66
C VAL A 56 -20.76 1.84 1.78
N ASP A 57 -20.40 2.72 2.69
CA ASP A 57 -21.31 3.22 3.71
C ASP A 57 -22.22 4.31 3.16
N TRP A 58 -23.39 3.89 2.69
CA TRP A 58 -24.42 4.80 2.20
C TRP A 58 -25.01 5.70 3.28
N ARG A 59 -24.91 5.36 4.55
CA ARG A 59 -25.42 6.18 5.65
C ARG A 59 -24.52 7.37 5.90
N GLN A 60 -23.21 7.12 5.93
CA GLN A 60 -22.21 8.18 6.14
C GLN A 60 -22.06 9.06 4.90
N PHE A 61 -21.98 8.47 3.72
CA PHE A 61 -21.68 9.19 2.47
C PHE A 61 -22.93 9.60 1.68
N GLY A 62 -24.07 8.92 1.87
CA GLY A 62 -25.33 9.15 1.15
C GLY A 62 -25.21 8.91 -0.35
N LEU A 63 -25.93 9.69 -1.16
CA LEU A 63 -25.92 9.54 -2.61
C LEU A 63 -24.51 9.74 -3.19
N PRO A 64 -24.02 8.83 -4.03
CA PRO A 64 -22.71 8.91 -4.66
C PRO A 64 -22.69 9.89 -5.83
N ILE A 65 -22.84 11.16 -5.53
CA ILE A 65 -22.98 12.23 -6.54
C ILE A 65 -21.77 12.23 -7.49
N ALA A 66 -20.57 12.03 -6.99
CA ALA A 66 -19.35 11.98 -7.81
C ALA A 66 -19.42 10.83 -8.84
N LEU A 67 -19.81 9.64 -8.42
CA LEU A 67 -19.99 8.49 -9.30
C LEU A 67 -21.05 8.76 -10.38
N ILE A 68 -22.21 9.29 -9.98
CA ILE A 68 -23.33 9.61 -10.88
C ILE A 68 -22.89 10.65 -11.92
N MET A 69 -22.24 11.73 -11.47
CA MET A 69 -21.74 12.77 -12.38
C MET A 69 -20.68 12.20 -13.35
N GLY A 70 -19.78 11.34 -12.87
CA GLY A 70 -18.82 10.67 -13.74
C GLY A 70 -19.48 9.84 -14.84
N LEU A 71 -20.50 9.06 -14.52
CA LEU A 71 -21.26 8.27 -15.50
C LEU A 71 -22.01 9.16 -16.51
N ILE A 72 -22.62 10.26 -16.06
CA ILE A 72 -23.24 11.26 -16.95
C ILE A 72 -22.15 11.87 -17.86
N GLY A 73 -20.97 12.16 -17.32
CA GLY A 73 -19.85 12.72 -18.05
C GLY A 73 -19.33 11.79 -19.14
N ILE A 74 -19.23 10.48 -18.89
CA ILE A 74 -18.89 9.49 -19.91
C ILE A 74 -19.90 9.58 -21.07
N GLY A 75 -21.20 9.49 -20.75
CA GLY A 75 -22.25 9.57 -21.77
C GLY A 75 -22.24 10.87 -22.58
N TYR A 76 -22.01 11.99 -21.90
CA TYR A 76 -21.87 13.30 -22.55
C TYR A 76 -20.65 13.34 -23.48
N HIS A 77 -19.48 12.92 -23.00
CA HIS A 77 -18.23 12.94 -23.76
C HIS A 77 -18.32 12.10 -25.02
N PHE A 78 -18.82 10.87 -24.95
CA PHE A 78 -19.04 10.01 -26.12
C PHE A 78 -20.04 10.59 -27.14
N ARG A 79 -21.03 11.38 -26.70
CA ARG A 79 -21.94 12.08 -27.63
C ARG A 79 -21.33 13.29 -28.32
N LYS A 80 -20.41 13.97 -27.65
CA LYS A 80 -19.83 15.24 -28.16
C LYS A 80 -18.56 15.01 -28.98
N ASN A 81 -17.64 14.19 -28.48
CA ASN A 81 -16.37 13.88 -29.14
C ASN A 81 -15.96 12.43 -28.86
N LYS A 82 -16.28 11.56 -29.80
CA LYS A 82 -16.00 10.12 -29.64
C LYS A 82 -14.49 9.82 -29.60
N GLN A 83 -13.66 10.55 -30.34
CA GLN A 83 -12.23 10.28 -30.42
C GLN A 83 -11.55 10.56 -29.08
N ASP A 84 -11.79 11.75 -28.51
CA ASP A 84 -11.23 12.10 -27.21
C ASP A 84 -11.79 11.23 -26.09
N ALA A 85 -13.10 10.91 -26.15
CA ALA A 85 -13.74 10.02 -25.19
C ALA A 85 -13.11 8.63 -25.23
N PHE A 86 -12.77 8.13 -26.41
CA PHE A 86 -12.14 6.82 -26.58
C PHE A 86 -10.69 6.85 -26.07
N SER A 87 -9.95 7.92 -26.34
CA SER A 87 -8.58 8.12 -25.82
C SER A 87 -8.58 8.12 -24.28
N LEU A 88 -9.53 8.83 -23.69
CA LEU A 88 -9.66 8.88 -22.23
C LEU A 88 -10.10 7.53 -21.64
N LEU A 89 -10.97 6.79 -22.35
CA LEU A 89 -11.37 5.43 -21.95
C LEU A 89 -10.18 4.47 -21.98
N ILE A 90 -9.36 4.53 -23.03
CA ILE A 90 -8.14 3.71 -23.09
C ILE A 90 -7.23 4.04 -21.92
N LEU A 91 -6.99 5.33 -21.63
CA LEU A 91 -6.18 5.74 -20.49
C LEU A 91 -6.75 5.19 -19.18
N PHE A 92 -8.05 5.32 -18.95
CA PHE A 92 -8.74 4.79 -17.77
C PHE A 92 -8.54 3.28 -17.61
N LEU A 93 -8.73 2.51 -18.68
CA LEU A 93 -8.60 1.05 -18.68
C LEU A 93 -7.14 0.62 -18.50
N MET A 94 -6.21 1.27 -19.20
CA MET A 94 -4.78 0.92 -19.13
C MET A 94 -4.16 1.23 -17.77
N THR A 95 -4.57 2.32 -17.12
CA THR A 95 -4.08 2.70 -15.78
C THR A 95 -4.90 2.09 -14.63
N GLY A 96 -6.00 1.40 -14.94
CA GLY A 96 -6.84 0.68 -14.00
C GLY A 96 -6.74 -0.83 -14.20
N ILE A 97 -7.63 -1.37 -15.00
CA ILE A 97 -7.77 -2.83 -15.18
C ILE A 97 -6.47 -3.47 -15.73
N ALA A 98 -5.77 -2.82 -16.67
CA ALA A 98 -4.53 -3.39 -17.20
C ALA A 98 -3.41 -3.46 -16.14
N ILE A 99 -3.39 -2.56 -15.17
CA ILE A 99 -2.45 -2.61 -14.04
C ILE A 99 -2.66 -3.87 -13.18
N ILE A 100 -3.90 -4.39 -13.08
CA ILE A 100 -4.19 -5.64 -12.36
C ILE A 100 -3.38 -6.80 -12.96
N PHE A 101 -3.41 -6.93 -14.28
CA PHE A 101 -2.66 -7.98 -14.99
C PHE A 101 -1.15 -7.80 -14.86
N TYR A 102 -0.67 -6.56 -14.89
CA TYR A 102 0.75 -6.25 -14.73
C TYR A 102 1.25 -6.57 -13.31
N LEU A 103 0.52 -6.16 -12.29
CA LEU A 103 0.90 -6.37 -10.89
C LEU A 103 0.70 -7.82 -10.45
N ASN A 104 -0.28 -8.52 -11.01
CA ASN A 104 -0.66 -9.90 -10.68
C ASN A 104 -0.60 -10.18 -9.17
N GLN A 105 -1.34 -9.39 -8.39
CA GLN A 105 -1.23 -9.37 -6.94
C GLN A 105 -1.75 -10.68 -6.32
N ASP A 106 -0.93 -11.27 -5.46
CA ASP A 106 -1.29 -12.44 -4.67
C ASP A 106 -2.22 -12.07 -3.51
N ALA A 107 -2.96 -13.05 -3.02
CA ALA A 107 -3.75 -12.96 -1.80
C ALA A 107 -3.06 -13.73 -0.65
N PRO A 108 -3.15 -13.22 0.60
CA PRO A 108 -3.63 -11.91 1.03
C PRO A 108 -2.58 -10.80 0.85
N GLN A 109 -3.05 -9.57 0.63
CA GLN A 109 -2.15 -8.41 0.62
C GLN A 109 -1.96 -7.88 2.04
N PRO A 110 -0.72 -7.52 2.44
CA PRO A 110 -0.44 -7.03 3.79
C PRO A 110 -0.96 -5.61 4.06
N ARG A 111 -1.34 -4.88 3.03
CA ARG A 111 -1.90 -3.51 3.10
C ARG A 111 -2.73 -3.21 1.87
N GLU A 112 -3.58 -2.17 1.98
CA GLU A 112 -4.34 -1.67 0.85
C GLU A 112 -3.43 -1.06 -0.23
N ARG A 113 -3.75 -1.28 -1.50
CA ARG A 113 -2.94 -0.86 -2.65
C ARG A 113 -3.69 0.00 -3.65
N ASP A 114 -4.64 0.78 -3.19
CA ASP A 114 -5.45 1.71 -3.98
C ASP A 114 -4.62 2.74 -4.74
N TYR A 115 -3.48 3.14 -4.19
CA TYR A 115 -2.53 4.05 -4.84
C TYR A 115 -1.99 3.55 -6.20
N ALA A 116 -2.03 2.23 -6.45
CA ALA A 116 -1.61 1.68 -7.73
C ALA A 116 -2.53 2.10 -8.89
N TYR A 117 -3.76 2.49 -8.59
CA TYR A 117 -4.80 2.85 -9.56
C TYR A 117 -5.12 4.34 -9.61
N VAL A 118 -4.32 5.16 -8.96
CA VAL A 118 -4.57 6.62 -8.85
C VAL A 118 -4.74 7.31 -10.20
N ALA A 119 -4.01 6.89 -11.24
CA ALA A 119 -4.13 7.47 -12.57
C ALA A 119 -5.48 7.15 -13.23
N SER A 120 -6.04 5.97 -12.98
CA SER A 120 -7.41 5.63 -13.41
C SER A 120 -8.45 6.49 -12.68
N PHE A 121 -8.29 6.70 -11.39
CA PHE A 121 -9.19 7.55 -10.59
C PHE A 121 -9.10 9.02 -11.03
N MET A 122 -7.91 9.52 -11.28
CA MET A 122 -7.70 10.86 -11.86
C MET A 122 -8.40 11.00 -13.22
N THR A 123 -8.29 9.98 -14.08
CA THR A 123 -8.97 9.96 -15.37
C THR A 123 -10.49 10.02 -15.22
N PHE A 124 -11.06 9.28 -14.27
CA PHE A 124 -12.49 9.32 -13.98
C PHE A 124 -12.95 10.69 -13.46
N SER A 125 -12.10 11.40 -12.72
CA SER A 125 -12.40 12.74 -12.22
C SER A 125 -12.60 13.75 -13.34
N ILE A 126 -11.99 13.58 -14.52
CA ILE A 126 -12.26 14.39 -15.70
C ILE A 126 -13.71 14.21 -16.14
N TRP A 127 -14.20 12.97 -16.15
CA TRP A 127 -15.62 12.72 -16.49
C TRP A 127 -16.58 13.29 -15.46
N ILE A 128 -16.20 13.33 -14.17
CA ILE A 128 -17.02 14.02 -13.16
C ILE A 128 -17.19 15.49 -13.54
N GLY A 129 -16.13 16.18 -13.91
CA GLY A 129 -16.19 17.57 -14.38
C GLY A 129 -17.07 17.76 -15.61
N LEU A 130 -16.93 16.89 -16.63
CA LEU A 130 -17.78 16.90 -17.81
C LEU A 130 -19.26 16.59 -17.49
N GLY A 131 -19.50 15.73 -16.53
CA GLY A 131 -20.85 15.40 -16.07
C GLY A 131 -21.52 16.58 -15.39
N ILE A 132 -20.82 17.25 -14.48
CA ILE A 132 -21.32 18.47 -13.83
C ILE A 132 -21.64 19.53 -14.87
N TYR A 133 -20.71 19.76 -15.82
CA TYR A 133 -20.93 20.70 -16.92
C TYR A 133 -22.18 20.35 -17.74
N SER A 134 -22.31 19.07 -18.13
CA SER A 134 -23.48 18.59 -18.89
C SER A 134 -24.79 18.75 -18.11
N PHE A 135 -24.78 18.43 -16.83
CA PHE A 135 -25.94 18.54 -15.95
C PHE A 135 -26.39 19.98 -15.76
N ILE A 136 -25.44 20.89 -15.55
CA ILE A 136 -25.72 22.33 -15.41
C ILE A 136 -26.33 22.89 -16.71
N ASN A 137 -25.73 22.54 -17.86
CA ASN A 137 -26.28 22.99 -19.13
C ASN A 137 -27.69 22.45 -19.38
N PHE A 138 -27.94 21.19 -19.06
CA PHE A 138 -29.29 20.61 -19.17
C PHE A 138 -30.33 21.38 -18.35
N ILE A 139 -30.02 21.69 -17.10
CA ILE A 139 -30.92 22.44 -16.22
C ILE A 139 -31.11 23.89 -16.74
N THR A 140 -30.00 24.55 -17.05
CA THR A 140 -30.05 25.96 -17.48
C THR A 140 -30.71 26.14 -18.84
N ASP A 141 -30.55 25.19 -19.76
CA ASP A 141 -31.21 25.21 -21.06
C ASP A 141 -32.71 24.93 -20.97
N SER A 142 -33.10 24.09 -20.03
CA SER A 142 -34.47 23.66 -19.89
C SER A 142 -35.34 24.62 -19.05
N LEU A 143 -34.74 25.32 -18.08
CA LEU A 143 -35.48 26.03 -17.05
C LEU A 143 -35.29 27.54 -17.03
N LEU A 144 -34.28 28.09 -17.71
CA LEU A 144 -33.91 29.49 -17.54
C LEU A 144 -33.92 30.32 -18.83
N GLU A 145 -34.35 31.57 -18.71
CA GLU A 145 -34.24 32.55 -19.77
C GLU A 145 -32.78 32.92 -20.09
N LYS A 146 -32.52 33.26 -21.33
CA LYS A 146 -31.16 33.51 -21.86
C LYS A 146 -30.35 34.54 -21.07
N SER A 147 -30.99 35.54 -20.48
CA SER A 147 -30.35 36.65 -19.73
C SER A 147 -29.80 36.21 -18.36
N ILE A 148 -30.39 35.20 -17.76
CA ILE A 148 -30.07 34.72 -16.38
C ILE A 148 -29.10 33.50 -16.46
N LYS A 149 -29.10 32.82 -17.58
CA LYS A 149 -28.45 31.53 -17.81
C LYS A 149 -26.99 31.51 -17.40
N LEU A 150 -26.20 32.49 -17.83
CA LEU A 150 -24.76 32.51 -17.57
C LEU A 150 -24.44 32.69 -16.07
N LYS A 151 -25.12 33.62 -15.41
CA LYS A 151 -24.94 33.88 -13.97
C LYS A 151 -25.34 32.67 -13.14
N SER A 152 -26.45 32.03 -13.49
CA SER A 152 -26.95 30.84 -12.84
C SER A 152 -26.02 29.64 -13.04
N SER A 153 -25.43 29.48 -14.23
CA SER A 153 -24.44 28.42 -14.48
C SER A 153 -23.20 28.56 -13.59
N TYR A 154 -22.65 29.75 -13.48
CA TYR A 154 -21.50 29.99 -12.58
C TYR A 154 -21.86 29.77 -11.12
N PHE A 155 -23.05 30.18 -10.68
CA PHE A 155 -23.52 29.94 -9.32
C PHE A 155 -23.64 28.44 -9.04
N MET A 156 -24.24 27.68 -9.95
CA MET A 156 -24.37 26.23 -9.81
C MET A 156 -23.01 25.50 -9.82
N ILE A 157 -22.07 25.92 -10.66
CA ILE A 157 -20.69 25.38 -10.63
C ILE A 157 -20.06 25.64 -9.27
N GLY A 158 -20.16 26.87 -8.77
CA GLY A 158 -19.67 27.22 -7.43
C GLY A 158 -20.29 26.38 -6.33
N LEU A 159 -21.60 26.11 -6.41
CA LEU A 159 -22.32 25.26 -5.48
C LEU A 159 -21.82 23.81 -5.50
N PHE A 160 -21.58 23.25 -6.70
CA PHE A 160 -21.01 21.89 -6.82
C PHE A 160 -19.59 21.82 -6.28
N ILE A 161 -18.74 22.80 -6.58
CA ILE A 161 -17.37 22.88 -6.07
C ILE A 161 -17.36 22.99 -4.54
N LEU A 162 -18.28 23.77 -3.97
CA LEU A 162 -18.37 23.93 -2.52
C LEU A 162 -18.94 22.68 -1.87
N PHE A 163 -20.03 22.14 -2.40
CA PHE A 163 -20.78 21.07 -1.74
C PHE A 163 -20.07 19.71 -1.79
N MET A 164 -19.56 19.29 -2.97
CA MET A 164 -18.96 17.96 -3.12
C MET A 164 -17.66 17.80 -2.31
N PRO A 165 -16.63 18.66 -2.50
CA PRO A 165 -15.40 18.54 -1.72
C PRO A 165 -15.62 18.77 -0.22
N THR A 166 -16.48 19.72 0.16
CA THR A 166 -16.76 20.01 1.57
C THR A 166 -17.40 18.81 2.26
N ARG A 167 -18.34 18.18 1.59
CA ARG A 167 -18.97 16.98 2.12
C ARG A 167 -17.99 15.84 2.27
N MET A 168 -17.14 15.58 1.26
CA MET A 168 -16.10 14.57 1.33
C MET A 168 -15.10 14.87 2.46
N LEU A 169 -14.73 16.14 2.63
CA LEU A 169 -13.88 16.57 3.72
C LEU A 169 -14.51 16.27 5.09
N ILE A 170 -15.76 16.66 5.30
CA ILE A 170 -16.45 16.43 6.58
C ILE A 170 -16.58 14.93 6.86
N ALA A 171 -16.97 14.13 5.86
CA ALA A 171 -17.19 12.70 6.03
C ALA A 171 -15.88 11.93 6.33
N ASN A 172 -14.75 12.36 5.75
CA ASN A 172 -13.49 11.63 5.87
C ASN A 172 -12.49 12.28 6.85
N TYR A 173 -12.78 13.48 7.35
CA TYR A 173 -11.80 14.25 8.14
C TYR A 173 -11.27 13.46 9.34
N HIS A 174 -12.16 12.85 10.09
CA HIS A 174 -11.80 12.12 11.30
C HIS A 174 -10.87 10.93 11.03
N GLU A 175 -11.13 10.17 9.99
CA GLU A 175 -10.30 9.01 9.62
C GLU A 175 -8.93 9.39 9.05
N HIS A 176 -8.83 10.60 8.47
CA HIS A 176 -7.58 11.11 7.89
C HIS A 176 -6.81 12.04 8.82
N ASP A 177 -7.39 12.41 9.95
CA ASP A 177 -6.69 13.21 10.95
C ASP A 177 -5.60 12.36 11.63
N ARG A 178 -4.36 12.77 11.40
CA ARG A 178 -3.17 12.14 12.01
C ARG A 178 -2.62 12.95 13.18
N THR A 179 -3.34 13.99 13.62
CA THR A 179 -2.95 14.80 14.76
C THR A 179 -2.85 13.95 16.02
N GLY A 180 -1.69 13.99 16.67
CA GLY A 180 -1.44 13.20 17.88
C GLY A 180 -1.14 11.71 17.65
N ASN A 181 -0.98 11.26 16.41
CA ASN A 181 -0.56 9.89 16.13
C ASN A 181 0.96 9.78 16.12
N TYR A 182 1.54 9.47 17.29
CA TYR A 182 2.98 9.30 17.49
C TYR A 182 3.43 7.85 17.56
N ILE A 183 2.59 6.88 17.19
CA ILE A 183 2.88 5.44 17.33
C ILE A 183 4.22 5.06 16.69
N ALA A 184 4.48 5.53 15.45
CA ALA A 184 5.74 5.23 14.76
C ALA A 184 6.94 5.88 15.43
N TRP A 185 6.76 7.10 15.94
CA TRP A 185 7.79 7.83 16.70
C TRP A 185 8.13 7.14 18.02
N ASP A 186 7.10 6.84 18.82
CA ASP A 186 7.24 6.19 20.14
C ASP A 186 7.89 4.81 20.01
N MET A 187 7.46 4.01 19.01
CA MET A 187 8.04 2.71 18.73
C MET A 187 9.53 2.83 18.39
N ALA A 188 9.88 3.71 17.46
CA ALA A 188 11.25 3.92 17.05
C ALA A 188 12.13 4.47 18.19
N TYR A 189 11.61 5.40 18.99
CA TYR A 189 12.28 5.91 20.17
C TYR A 189 12.59 4.80 21.17
N ASN A 190 11.58 3.98 21.50
CA ASN A 190 11.76 2.88 22.42
C ASN A 190 12.79 1.85 21.89
N MET A 191 12.74 1.53 20.59
CA MET A 191 13.72 0.64 19.97
C MET A 191 15.15 1.18 20.12
N LEU A 192 15.37 2.46 19.84
CA LEU A 192 16.69 3.08 20.00
C LEU A 192 17.15 3.13 21.46
N GLN A 193 16.24 3.38 22.41
CA GLN A 193 16.58 3.43 23.83
C GLN A 193 16.94 2.06 24.42
N THR A 194 16.46 0.96 23.82
CA THR A 194 16.85 -0.39 24.27
C THR A 194 18.22 -0.83 23.78
N CYS A 195 18.82 -0.09 22.85
CA CYS A 195 20.12 -0.40 22.27
C CYS A 195 21.27 0.05 23.19
N GLU A 196 22.29 -0.79 23.32
CA GLU A 196 23.55 -0.40 23.96
C GLU A 196 24.25 0.74 23.18
N PRO A 197 25.08 1.55 23.82
CA PRO A 197 25.85 2.58 23.12
C PRO A 197 26.72 1.99 22.00
N ASN A 198 26.74 2.65 20.84
CA ASN A 198 27.50 2.24 19.63
C ASN A 198 27.11 0.82 19.12
N SER A 199 25.92 0.35 19.37
CA SER A 199 25.43 -0.94 18.90
C SER A 199 24.92 -0.89 17.45
N ILE A 200 24.64 -2.06 16.89
CA ILE A 200 24.03 -2.21 15.57
C ILE A 200 22.61 -2.75 15.75
N LEU A 201 21.63 -2.02 15.23
CA LEU A 201 20.23 -2.41 15.19
C LEU A 201 19.88 -2.87 13.79
N PHE A 202 19.53 -4.15 13.64
CA PHE A 202 19.07 -4.68 12.37
C PHE A 202 17.54 -4.50 12.25
N THR A 203 17.11 -3.99 11.09
CA THR A 203 15.70 -3.79 10.73
C THR A 203 15.37 -4.54 9.45
N ASN A 204 14.10 -4.90 9.25
CA ASN A 204 13.72 -5.71 8.09
C ASN A 204 13.29 -4.89 6.88
N GLY A 205 12.49 -3.85 7.07
CA GLY A 205 11.88 -3.11 5.98
C GLY A 205 11.68 -1.64 6.30
N ASP A 206 10.84 -1.00 5.48
CA ASP A 206 10.63 0.45 5.54
C ASP A 206 9.96 0.90 6.83
N ASN A 207 8.97 0.14 7.28
CA ASN A 207 8.11 0.54 8.40
C ASN A 207 8.85 0.62 9.74
N ASP A 208 9.83 -0.25 9.95
CA ASP A 208 10.67 -0.27 11.14
C ASP A 208 11.93 0.59 10.97
N THR A 209 12.40 0.81 9.74
CA THR A 209 13.64 1.55 9.46
C THR A 209 13.43 3.06 9.37
N PHE A 210 12.43 3.53 8.61
CA PHE A 210 12.28 4.95 8.32
C PHE A 210 11.97 5.81 9.55
N PRO A 211 11.14 5.36 10.50
CA PRO A 211 10.98 6.10 11.76
C PRO A 211 12.26 6.22 12.57
N LEU A 212 13.14 5.19 12.57
CA LEU A 212 14.44 5.24 13.23
C LEU A 212 15.37 6.26 12.56
N TRP A 213 15.43 6.24 11.22
CA TRP A 213 16.21 7.24 10.47
C TRP A 213 15.68 8.66 10.73
N TYR A 214 14.37 8.86 10.80
CA TYR A 214 13.78 10.16 11.14
C TYR A 214 14.29 10.65 12.51
N LEU A 215 14.25 9.79 13.52
CA LEU A 215 14.75 10.17 14.86
C LEU A 215 16.24 10.48 14.86
N GLN A 216 17.05 9.74 14.11
CA GLN A 216 18.50 9.97 14.04
C GLN A 216 18.86 11.19 13.19
N GLU A 217 18.27 11.37 12.01
CA GLU A 217 18.65 12.42 11.06
C GLU A 217 18.03 13.77 11.38
N VAL A 218 16.77 13.78 11.83
CA VAL A 218 16.02 15.01 12.07
C VAL A 218 16.10 15.43 13.53
N GLU A 219 15.86 14.50 14.45
CA GLU A 219 15.81 14.80 15.87
C GLU A 219 17.12 14.54 16.62
N GLN A 220 18.12 13.99 15.94
CA GLN A 220 19.46 13.72 16.48
C GLN A 220 19.44 12.81 17.73
N ILE A 221 18.49 11.87 17.77
CA ILE A 221 18.32 10.93 18.87
C ILE A 221 19.10 9.67 18.58
N ARG A 222 19.99 9.26 19.49
CA ARG A 222 20.78 8.03 19.42
C ARG A 222 21.50 7.83 18.08
N THR A 223 22.19 8.86 17.62
CA THR A 223 23.03 8.82 16.41
C THR A 223 24.24 7.89 16.54
N ASP A 224 24.53 7.44 17.76
CA ASP A 224 25.55 6.44 18.07
C ASP A 224 25.17 5.02 17.61
N VAL A 225 23.87 4.73 17.45
CA VAL A 225 23.38 3.42 17.04
C VAL A 225 23.39 3.29 15.51
N VAL A 226 23.97 2.22 15.00
CA VAL A 226 23.95 1.91 13.57
C VAL A 226 22.62 1.23 13.22
N VAL A 227 21.77 1.87 12.42
CA VAL A 227 20.54 1.24 11.89
C VAL A 227 20.86 0.61 10.53
N ALA A 228 20.80 -0.70 10.47
CA ALA A 228 21.13 -1.49 9.28
C ALA A 228 19.90 -2.24 8.75
N ASN A 229 19.35 -1.81 7.60
CA ASN A 229 18.21 -2.43 6.96
C ASN A 229 18.63 -3.70 6.21
N LEU A 230 18.09 -4.85 6.64
CA LEU A 230 18.42 -6.16 6.08
C LEU A 230 18.00 -6.29 4.60
N SER A 231 16.92 -5.67 4.19
CA SER A 231 16.48 -5.69 2.80
C SER A 231 17.44 -4.91 1.90
N LEU A 232 17.93 -3.76 2.37
CA LEU A 232 18.86 -2.92 1.63
C LEU A 232 20.30 -3.46 1.67
N LEU A 233 20.68 -4.20 2.71
CA LEU A 233 21.99 -4.87 2.77
C LEU A 233 22.22 -5.88 1.65
N ASN A 234 21.19 -6.25 0.90
CA ASN A 234 21.32 -7.02 -0.33
C ASN A 234 21.81 -6.21 -1.54
N THR A 235 22.05 -4.91 -1.38
CA THR A 235 22.50 -4.02 -2.45
C THR A 235 23.87 -3.48 -2.15
N THR A 236 24.75 -3.49 -3.14
CA THR A 236 26.15 -3.02 -3.01
C THR A 236 26.22 -1.56 -2.59
N TRP A 237 25.40 -0.71 -3.19
CA TRP A 237 25.38 0.73 -2.90
C TRP A 237 25.03 1.04 -1.43
N TYR A 238 24.15 0.28 -0.82
CA TYR A 238 23.79 0.50 0.58
C TYR A 238 24.89 0.05 1.54
N VAL A 239 25.56 -1.05 1.23
CA VAL A 239 26.72 -1.51 2.00
C VAL A 239 27.86 -0.49 1.94
N GLU A 240 28.13 0.08 0.76
CA GLU A 240 29.11 1.15 0.57
C GLU A 240 28.72 2.40 1.37
N GLN A 241 27.46 2.82 1.30
CA GLN A 241 26.94 3.95 2.05
C GLN A 241 27.08 3.77 3.56
N LEU A 242 26.72 2.60 4.09
CA LEU A 242 26.87 2.33 5.52
C LEU A 242 28.32 2.32 5.95
N ARG A 243 29.22 1.72 5.17
CA ARG A 243 30.66 1.71 5.46
C ARG A 243 31.23 3.13 5.50
N GLU A 244 30.88 3.97 4.51
CA GLU A 244 31.38 5.35 4.45
C GLU A 244 30.82 6.21 5.56
N ARG A 245 29.53 6.04 5.91
CA ARG A 245 28.87 6.77 6.99
C ARG A 245 29.52 6.51 8.36
N TYR A 246 29.91 5.26 8.61
CA TYR A 246 30.47 4.82 9.89
C TYR A 246 31.98 4.52 9.78
N LYS A 247 32.71 5.25 8.93
CA LYS A 247 34.14 5.03 8.69
C LYS A 247 35.02 5.19 9.91
N ASP A 248 34.62 6.04 10.86
CA ASP A 248 35.36 6.30 12.09
C ASP A 248 35.20 5.15 13.12
N ASN A 249 34.14 4.36 13.00
CA ASN A 249 33.90 3.15 13.79
C ASN A 249 33.38 2.03 12.86
N PRO A 250 34.24 1.49 11.99
CA PRO A 250 33.80 0.62 10.91
C PRO A 250 33.38 -0.76 11.43
N PHE A 251 32.09 -1.07 11.29
CA PHE A 251 31.57 -2.43 11.49
C PHE A 251 31.60 -3.26 10.18
N ILE A 252 31.62 -2.59 9.00
CA ILE A 252 31.83 -3.23 7.69
C ILE A 252 33.30 -3.14 7.31
N LYS A 253 33.97 -4.29 7.37
CA LYS A 253 35.43 -4.41 7.08
C LYS A 253 35.73 -4.92 5.67
N MET A 254 34.78 -4.79 4.74
CA MET A 254 34.93 -5.25 3.36
C MET A 254 35.59 -4.18 2.50
N SER A 255 36.47 -4.60 1.62
CA SER A 255 37.06 -3.76 0.56
C SER A 255 36.02 -3.48 -0.56
N ASP A 256 36.26 -2.48 -1.42
CA ASP A 256 35.41 -2.18 -2.56
C ASP A 256 35.21 -3.39 -3.48
N LYS A 257 36.28 -4.15 -3.72
CA LYS A 257 36.22 -5.37 -4.56
C LYS A 257 35.32 -6.43 -3.93
N GLU A 258 35.39 -6.60 -2.63
CA GLU A 258 34.53 -7.56 -1.92
C GLU A 258 33.06 -7.11 -1.95
N ILE A 259 32.76 -5.81 -1.73
CA ILE A 259 31.43 -5.27 -1.80
C ILE A 259 30.87 -5.40 -3.22
N GLN A 260 31.63 -5.05 -4.25
CA GLN A 260 31.22 -5.19 -5.64
C GLN A 260 31.03 -6.67 -6.07
N SER A 261 31.67 -7.59 -5.35
CA SER A 261 31.50 -9.03 -5.58
C SER A 261 30.31 -9.64 -4.82
N LEU A 262 29.58 -8.84 -4.02
CA LEU A 262 28.34 -9.26 -3.36
C LEU A 262 27.29 -9.52 -4.43
N ASP A 263 27.09 -10.78 -4.76
CA ASP A 263 26.12 -11.23 -5.72
C ASP A 263 25.18 -12.23 -5.08
N PHE A 264 23.96 -12.37 -5.64
CA PHE A 264 23.00 -13.36 -5.20
C PHE A 264 23.49 -14.77 -5.56
N LYS A 265 24.28 -15.37 -4.68
CA LYS A 265 24.73 -16.74 -4.87
C LYS A 265 23.70 -17.73 -4.33
N ARG A 266 23.40 -18.73 -5.13
CA ARG A 266 22.65 -19.88 -4.67
C ARG A 266 23.56 -20.70 -3.74
N TRP A 267 23.14 -20.97 -2.51
CA TRP A 267 23.86 -21.90 -1.66
C TRP A 267 23.36 -23.34 -1.83
N GLU A 268 24.22 -24.27 -1.56
CA GLU A 268 23.85 -25.68 -1.43
C GLU A 268 23.17 -25.93 -0.08
N SER A 269 22.40 -27.04 0.01
CA SER A 269 21.81 -27.45 1.28
C SER A 269 22.86 -27.57 2.37
N LYS A 270 22.68 -26.92 3.49
CA LYS A 270 23.62 -26.88 4.60
C LYS A 270 22.91 -27.23 5.90
N LYS A 271 23.45 -28.23 6.62
CA LYS A 271 23.02 -28.51 7.98
C LYS A 271 23.63 -27.49 8.93
N ILE A 272 22.78 -26.80 9.66
CA ILE A 272 23.18 -25.88 10.72
C ILE A 272 22.85 -26.54 12.05
N SER A 273 23.77 -26.43 13.00
CA SER A 273 23.54 -26.89 14.36
C SER A 273 23.94 -25.81 15.36
N ILE A 274 23.11 -25.59 16.32
CA ILE A 274 23.38 -24.69 17.45
C ILE A 274 23.32 -25.50 18.73
N ASN A 275 24.31 -25.32 19.60
CA ASN A 275 24.28 -25.87 20.93
C ASN A 275 23.31 -25.04 21.78
N ALA A 276 22.23 -25.65 22.20
CA ALA A 276 21.30 -25.05 23.16
C ALA A 276 21.88 -25.13 24.57
N PRO A 277 21.71 -24.08 25.42
CA PRO A 277 22.06 -24.21 26.84
C PRO A 277 21.28 -25.35 27.44
N LYS A 278 21.95 -26.25 28.14
CA LYS A 278 21.30 -27.30 28.93
C LYS A 278 20.62 -26.64 30.12
N ASP A 279 19.31 -26.49 30.04
CA ASP A 279 18.52 -26.16 31.20
C ASP A 279 18.08 -27.46 31.86
N SER A 280 17.97 -27.48 33.20
CA SER A 280 17.74 -28.67 34.02
C SER A 280 16.48 -29.49 33.70
N ASN A 281 15.61 -28.94 32.83
CA ASN A 281 14.38 -29.58 32.38
C ASN A 281 14.30 -29.87 30.87
N ASN A 282 15.34 -29.60 30.08
CA ASN A 282 15.33 -29.85 28.63
C ASN A 282 16.57 -30.65 28.22
N GLU A 283 16.37 -31.91 27.80
CA GLU A 283 17.41 -32.79 27.27
C GLU A 283 17.92 -32.37 25.86
N ILE A 284 17.44 -31.28 25.28
CA ILE A 284 17.84 -30.83 23.93
C ILE A 284 19.16 -30.08 24.04
N GLY A 285 20.27 -30.81 23.94
CA GLY A 285 21.62 -30.23 23.95
C GLY A 285 22.08 -29.68 22.60
N LYS A 286 21.35 -29.95 21.52
CA LYS A 286 21.71 -29.56 20.15
C LYS A 286 20.49 -29.45 19.28
N ILE A 287 20.32 -28.29 18.62
CA ILE A 287 19.25 -28.08 17.65
C ILE A 287 19.89 -28.14 16.26
N GLU A 288 19.42 -29.06 15.42
CA GLU A 288 19.88 -29.23 14.05
C GLU A 288 18.74 -28.97 13.07
N TRP A 289 19.00 -28.20 12.02
CA TRP A 289 18.08 -28.05 10.90
C TRP A 289 18.85 -27.95 9.58
N GLU A 290 18.17 -28.23 8.49
CA GLU A 290 18.71 -28.15 7.16
C GLU A 290 18.20 -26.89 6.45
N LEU A 291 19.15 -26.03 6.02
CA LEU A 291 18.82 -24.92 5.12
C LEU A 291 18.76 -25.45 3.69
N ASN A 292 17.58 -25.42 3.12
CA ASN A 292 17.37 -25.81 1.73
C ASN A 292 18.07 -24.85 0.76
N PRO A 293 18.48 -25.35 -0.43
CA PRO A 293 19.05 -24.49 -1.47
C PRO A 293 18.10 -23.37 -1.83
N THR A 294 18.57 -22.13 -1.73
CA THR A 294 17.80 -20.95 -2.07
C THR A 294 18.73 -19.82 -2.52
N TYR A 295 18.16 -18.80 -3.13
CA TYR A 295 18.92 -17.58 -3.38
C TYR A 295 18.99 -16.75 -2.09
N LEU A 296 20.16 -16.25 -1.77
CA LEU A 296 20.39 -15.44 -0.57
C LEU A 296 19.37 -14.30 -0.44
N GLY A 297 19.04 -13.64 -1.55
CA GLY A 297 18.03 -12.58 -1.58
C GLY A 297 16.63 -13.03 -1.25
N VAL A 298 16.26 -14.28 -1.50
CA VAL A 298 14.98 -14.86 -1.11
C VAL A 298 14.98 -15.23 0.38
N ALA A 299 16.08 -15.78 0.86
CA ALA A 299 16.24 -16.12 2.27
C ALA A 299 16.16 -14.89 3.19
N LEU A 300 16.73 -13.78 2.75
CA LEU A 300 16.64 -12.50 3.48
C LEU A 300 15.28 -11.79 3.32
N ARG A 301 14.52 -12.12 2.26
CA ARG A 301 13.15 -11.59 2.04
C ARG A 301 12.06 -12.36 2.76
N THR A 302 12.36 -13.52 3.31
CA THR A 302 11.42 -14.31 4.12
C THR A 302 11.80 -14.26 5.60
N PRO A 303 11.62 -13.10 6.28
CA PRO A 303 11.93 -12.98 7.71
C PRO A 303 11.01 -13.84 8.59
N VAL A 304 9.94 -14.38 8.01
CA VAL A 304 8.95 -15.22 8.70
C VAL A 304 9.59 -16.46 9.35
N SER A 305 10.64 -17.02 8.76
CA SER A 305 11.32 -18.18 9.35
C SER A 305 12.16 -17.85 10.60
N TYR A 306 12.70 -16.61 10.68
CA TYR A 306 13.51 -16.21 11.84
C TYR A 306 12.68 -15.72 13.01
N THR A 307 11.61 -14.97 12.76
CA THR A 307 10.71 -14.48 13.81
C THR A 307 9.85 -15.58 14.41
N HIS A 308 9.44 -16.57 13.63
CA HIS A 308 8.70 -17.73 14.17
C HIS A 308 9.57 -18.65 15.01
N LEU A 309 10.84 -18.83 14.69
CA LEU A 309 11.75 -19.62 15.52
C LEU A 309 11.98 -18.97 16.90
N ARG A 310 12.13 -17.64 16.95
CA ARG A 310 12.24 -16.92 18.24
C ARG A 310 10.93 -16.85 19.01
N ALA A 311 9.79 -16.68 18.36
CA ALA A 311 8.49 -16.66 19.03
C ALA A 311 8.13 -17.99 19.67
N HIS A 312 8.56 -19.12 19.12
CA HIS A 312 8.40 -20.43 19.73
C HIS A 312 9.34 -20.68 20.91
N GLU A 313 10.52 -20.04 20.95
CA GLU A 313 11.46 -20.16 22.07
C GLU A 313 11.05 -19.32 23.30
N THR A 314 10.29 -18.25 23.12
CA THR A 314 9.86 -17.36 24.20
C THR A 314 8.49 -17.72 24.82
N SER A 315 7.76 -18.68 24.25
CA SER A 315 6.43 -19.08 24.70
C SER A 315 6.40 -20.41 25.44
N LYS A 316 7.54 -20.86 25.97
CA LYS A 316 7.60 -22.01 26.91
C LYS A 316 8.24 -21.62 28.22
#